data_8e6a6d564cdad28332ddfbf4a8f49158
#
_entry.id   8e6a6d564cdad28332ddfbf4a8f49158
#
_cell.length_a   1.000
_cell.length_b   1.000
_cell.length_c   1.000
_cell.angle_alpha   90.00
_cell.angle_beta   90.00
_cell.angle_gamma   90.00
#
_symmetry.space_group_name_H-M   'P 1'
#
loop_
_entity.id
_entity.type
_entity.pdbx_description
1 polymer ?
#
loop_
_entity_poly.entity_id
_entity_poly.type
_entity_poly.pdbx_seq_one_letter_code
_entity_poly.pdbx_strand_id
1 'polypeptide(L)'
;MTRHPAHDIYTYLGAHPAEQGFTFRVWAPNARAVALAGDFNGWQPRPMTRLDTGVWETAAENAKVYDAYKYVVTGADGRVVWKADPCAFHAATRPGTDSKVYDLSGYQWRDDDWRRQRLEKPPVNGELLIYEVHLGSWKRHEDGSPLSYVELAKELPSYVKAMGYNFVELLPVTEYPLDDSWGYQCTGYFAPTSRYGTPHDFMALVDALHRAGLGVILDWVPAHFCKDSHGLIEFDGTCLYEYGDPLKWEHAGWGTRVFDFGKPEVREFLLSSAVYWLKEYHIDGLRVDAVASMLYLDYDRQGGAWRPNKDGGRENLEAIDFLRELNRAAFAADPAALMVAEESTAWPLVTYPPEQGGLGFNLKWNMGWMNDLCHYLKMDPYFRQFHHRDVTFSMVYAFSENYVLPLSHDEVVHMKGSLRGKMPGDDWRQLAGVRSFWAYMLCHPGKKLLFMGSELPQWHEWDFRGQLDWYLLDDPACLASHECLRQLNRLYKRNRCLWENDRDWDGFTWLVADDNHNNVLVFLRRDRRGHELICAVNFAPVPWDNYRFGVPAAARYEVLFNTDDACWGGSGCALPAGSRIDVDDIPSHGRETSLSLTIPPLGAVLLRREGKRPRKKQNTGGTQG
;
A
#
# COMPACT_ATOMS: atom_id res chain seq x y z
N MET A 1 16.77 -27.07 -8.24
CA MET A 1 15.96 -26.85 -7.04
C MET A 1 14.75 -27.75 -7.09
N THR A 2 14.61 -28.68 -6.18
CA THR A 2 13.36 -29.40 -6.00
C THR A 2 12.33 -28.46 -5.39
N ARG A 3 11.06 -28.50 -5.83
CA ARG A 3 9.96 -27.79 -5.15
C ARG A 3 10.00 -28.12 -3.66
N HIS A 4 10.26 -27.12 -2.81
CA HIS A 4 10.10 -27.24 -1.38
C HIS A 4 8.64 -26.94 -1.05
N PRO A 5 7.88 -27.89 -0.48
CA PRO A 5 6.46 -27.67 -0.22
C PRO A 5 6.20 -26.54 0.80
N ALA A 6 7.23 -26.11 1.53
CA ALA A 6 7.18 -25.04 2.52
C ALA A 6 7.59 -23.66 1.96
N HIS A 7 8.08 -23.57 0.72
CA HIS A 7 8.69 -22.37 0.14
C HIS A 7 9.71 -21.73 1.08
N ASP A 8 10.73 -22.50 1.46
CA ASP A 8 11.71 -22.14 2.49
C ASP A 8 13.17 -22.31 2.02
N ILE A 9 13.43 -22.06 0.70
CA ILE A 9 14.79 -22.21 0.15
C ILE A 9 15.83 -21.38 0.89
N TYR A 10 15.41 -20.29 1.53
CA TYR A 10 16.26 -19.44 2.35
C TYR A 10 16.83 -20.14 3.58
N THR A 11 16.27 -21.27 4.00
CA THR A 11 16.83 -22.09 5.09
C THR A 11 17.97 -22.98 4.62
N TYR A 12 18.15 -23.11 3.30
CA TYR A 12 19.19 -23.95 2.69
C TYR A 12 20.20 -23.15 1.86
N LEU A 13 19.74 -22.24 0.97
CA LEU A 13 20.61 -21.36 0.19
C LEU A 13 21.02 -20.15 1.00
N GLY A 14 22.19 -19.58 0.66
CA GLY A 14 22.77 -18.47 1.41
C GLY A 14 23.89 -18.91 2.33
N ALA A 15 24.20 -18.09 3.34
CA ALA A 15 25.20 -18.33 4.37
C ALA A 15 24.52 -18.78 5.66
N HIS A 16 24.77 -19.99 6.12
CA HIS A 16 24.16 -20.57 7.31
C HIS A 16 25.18 -20.98 8.35
N PRO A 17 24.91 -20.79 9.67
CA PRO A 17 25.76 -21.28 10.73
C PRO A 17 26.06 -22.78 10.60
N ALA A 18 27.31 -23.17 10.87
CA ALA A 18 27.80 -24.54 10.92
C ALA A 18 28.42 -24.82 12.30
N GLU A 19 28.89 -26.03 12.55
CA GLU A 19 29.62 -26.35 13.81
C GLU A 19 30.80 -25.41 14.05
N GLN A 20 31.51 -25.03 12.96
CA GLN A 20 32.52 -23.99 12.95
C GLN A 20 32.26 -23.08 11.73
N GLY A 21 32.17 -21.77 11.97
CA GLY A 21 31.95 -20.78 10.92
C GLY A 21 30.59 -20.91 10.21
N PHE A 22 30.61 -20.87 8.89
CA PHE A 22 29.40 -20.88 8.07
C PHE A 22 29.55 -21.76 6.84
N THR A 23 28.41 -22.36 6.41
CA THR A 23 28.27 -23.03 5.10
C THR A 23 27.59 -22.08 4.12
N PHE A 24 28.15 -21.99 2.93
CA PHE A 24 27.67 -21.12 1.84
C PHE A 24 27.14 -21.96 0.70
N ARG A 25 25.93 -21.65 0.22
CA ARG A 25 25.26 -22.34 -0.88
C ARG A 25 24.64 -21.35 -1.86
N VAL A 26 24.89 -21.56 -3.16
CA VAL A 26 24.32 -20.76 -4.22
C VAL A 26 23.87 -21.64 -5.39
N TRP A 27 22.73 -21.32 -5.97
CA TRP A 27 22.21 -22.00 -7.16
C TRP A 27 22.71 -21.32 -8.43
N ALA A 28 23.55 -22.02 -9.18
CA ALA A 28 24.15 -21.56 -10.45
C ALA A 28 24.38 -22.77 -11.37
N PRO A 29 23.32 -23.39 -11.89
CA PRO A 29 23.37 -24.70 -12.57
C PRO A 29 24.19 -24.68 -13.87
N ASN A 30 24.29 -23.55 -14.54
CA ASN A 30 24.99 -23.43 -15.82
C ASN A 30 26.41 -22.86 -15.66
N ALA A 31 26.82 -22.44 -14.46
CA ALA A 31 28.16 -21.96 -14.20
C ALA A 31 29.21 -23.07 -14.46
N ARG A 32 30.36 -22.71 -15.06
CA ARG A 32 31.48 -23.60 -15.22
C ARG A 32 32.26 -23.82 -13.92
N ALA A 33 32.33 -22.76 -13.10
CA ALA A 33 32.93 -22.79 -11.77
C ALA A 33 32.32 -21.68 -10.90
N VAL A 34 32.28 -21.93 -9.59
CA VAL A 34 31.94 -20.93 -8.58
C VAL A 34 33.01 -21.00 -7.49
N ALA A 35 33.41 -19.83 -7.01
CA ALA A 35 34.30 -19.72 -5.87
C ALA A 35 33.74 -18.71 -4.85
N LEU A 36 34.07 -18.88 -3.58
CA LEU A 36 33.71 -17.99 -2.49
C LEU A 36 34.89 -17.09 -2.12
N ALA A 37 34.69 -15.79 -2.03
CA ALA A 37 35.64 -14.81 -1.54
C ALA A 37 35.02 -13.90 -0.49
N GLY A 38 35.72 -13.56 0.55
CA GLY A 38 35.26 -12.68 1.62
C GLY A 38 36.35 -12.34 2.63
N ASP A 39 35.98 -11.59 3.67
CA ASP A 39 36.88 -11.13 4.72
C ASP A 39 37.58 -12.31 5.42
N PHE A 40 36.87 -13.42 5.63
CA PHE A 40 37.35 -14.62 6.30
C PHE A 40 38.50 -15.35 5.54
N ASN A 41 38.73 -15.03 4.27
CA ASN A 41 39.81 -15.63 3.46
C ASN A 41 40.65 -14.60 2.72
N GLY A 42 40.62 -13.32 3.16
CA GLY A 42 41.37 -12.22 2.55
C GLY A 42 40.98 -11.96 1.09
N TRP A 43 39.75 -12.21 0.73
CA TRP A 43 39.18 -12.04 -0.62
C TRP A 43 39.86 -12.90 -1.69
N GLN A 44 40.53 -13.99 -1.29
CA GLN A 44 41.10 -14.97 -2.21
C GLN A 44 40.04 -15.99 -2.62
N PRO A 45 39.67 -16.08 -3.93
CA PRO A 45 38.60 -17.00 -4.36
C PRO A 45 38.92 -18.46 -4.01
N ARG A 46 38.09 -19.08 -3.16
CA ARG A 46 38.15 -20.50 -2.81
C ARG A 46 37.13 -21.27 -3.63
N PRO A 47 37.53 -22.28 -4.41
CA PRO A 47 36.58 -23.08 -5.21
C PRO A 47 35.49 -23.71 -4.35
N MET A 48 34.26 -23.74 -4.89
CA MET A 48 33.13 -24.42 -4.31
C MET A 48 32.88 -25.76 -5.00
N THR A 49 32.25 -26.70 -4.31
CA THR A 49 31.84 -28.02 -4.83
C THR A 49 30.47 -27.93 -5.47
N ARG A 50 30.36 -28.39 -6.71
CA ARG A 50 29.07 -28.49 -7.42
C ARG A 50 28.32 -29.76 -6.99
N LEU A 51 27.07 -29.59 -6.57
CA LEU A 51 26.15 -30.69 -6.26
C LEU A 51 25.30 -31.07 -7.50
N ASP A 52 24.71 -32.25 -7.49
CA ASP A 52 23.89 -32.74 -8.62
C ASP A 52 22.66 -31.86 -8.92
N THR A 53 22.19 -31.08 -7.93
CA THR A 53 21.07 -30.13 -8.05
C THR A 53 21.44 -28.83 -8.79
N GLY A 54 22.71 -28.61 -9.15
CA GLY A 54 23.21 -27.36 -9.70
C GLY A 54 23.46 -26.29 -8.62
N VAL A 55 23.40 -26.67 -7.36
CA VAL A 55 23.85 -25.84 -6.23
C VAL A 55 25.36 -26.01 -6.06
N TRP A 56 26.03 -24.92 -5.70
CA TRP A 56 27.44 -24.92 -5.31
C TRP A 56 27.54 -24.70 -3.81
N GLU A 57 28.40 -25.47 -3.15
CA GLU A 57 28.55 -25.46 -1.70
C GLU A 57 30.03 -25.39 -1.28
N THR A 58 30.29 -24.67 -0.18
CA THR A 58 31.57 -24.71 0.55
C THR A 58 31.37 -24.28 1.99
N ALA A 59 32.22 -24.74 2.90
CA ALA A 59 32.27 -24.28 4.28
C ALA A 59 33.44 -23.29 4.46
N ALA A 60 33.27 -22.29 5.31
CA ALA A 60 34.30 -21.34 5.73
C ALA A 60 34.32 -21.29 7.28
N GLU A 61 35.25 -22.06 7.86
CA GLU A 61 35.36 -22.24 9.34
C GLU A 61 35.67 -20.94 10.09
N ASN A 62 36.36 -19.99 9.41
CA ASN A 62 36.75 -18.71 10.00
C ASN A 62 35.73 -17.59 9.75
N ALA A 63 34.64 -17.87 9.00
CA ALA A 63 33.61 -16.87 8.70
C ALA A 63 32.83 -16.49 9.98
N LYS A 64 32.56 -15.20 10.13
CA LYS A 64 31.85 -14.61 11.28
C LYS A 64 30.69 -13.76 10.79
N VAL A 65 29.71 -13.53 11.65
CA VAL A 65 28.66 -12.56 11.43
C VAL A 65 29.29 -11.20 11.09
N TYR A 66 28.74 -10.52 10.09
CA TYR A 66 29.18 -9.27 9.46
C TYR A 66 30.36 -9.37 8.49
N ASP A 67 31.04 -10.51 8.34
CA ASP A 67 32.04 -10.65 7.28
C ASP A 67 31.37 -10.40 5.92
N ALA A 68 32.02 -9.58 5.09
CA ALA A 68 31.59 -9.34 3.73
C ALA A 68 32.06 -10.49 2.81
N TYR A 69 31.22 -10.84 1.83
CA TYR A 69 31.53 -11.90 0.87
C TYR A 69 30.84 -11.73 -0.48
N LYS A 70 31.38 -12.40 -1.49
CA LYS A 70 30.81 -12.58 -2.83
C LYS A 70 31.06 -13.97 -3.37
N TYR A 71 30.22 -14.37 -4.31
CA TYR A 71 30.50 -15.49 -5.21
C TYR A 71 31.25 -15.00 -6.46
N VAL A 72 32.35 -15.67 -6.80
CA VAL A 72 33.09 -15.45 -8.04
C VAL A 72 32.61 -16.50 -9.02
N VAL A 73 31.75 -16.10 -9.95
CA VAL A 73 31.06 -17.00 -10.88
C VAL A 73 31.75 -16.96 -12.23
N THR A 74 32.29 -18.10 -12.70
CA THR A 74 32.70 -18.30 -14.09
C THR A 74 31.49 -18.82 -14.85
N GLY A 75 30.85 -17.95 -15.62
CA GLY A 75 29.60 -18.24 -16.30
C GLY A 75 29.72 -19.27 -17.44
N ALA A 76 28.60 -19.72 -17.94
CA ALA A 76 28.51 -20.58 -19.13
C ALA A 76 29.19 -19.96 -20.36
N ASP A 77 29.15 -18.64 -20.46
CA ASP A 77 29.81 -17.83 -21.49
C ASP A 77 31.34 -17.65 -21.30
N GLY A 78 31.85 -18.07 -20.15
CA GLY A 78 33.28 -17.97 -19.78
C GLY A 78 33.67 -16.66 -19.13
N ARG A 79 32.75 -15.68 -18.98
CA ARG A 79 33.00 -14.46 -18.23
C ARG A 79 33.09 -14.77 -16.74
N VAL A 80 33.97 -14.04 -16.03
CA VAL A 80 34.08 -14.11 -14.56
C VAL A 80 33.43 -12.87 -13.98
N VAL A 81 32.43 -13.07 -13.14
CA VAL A 81 31.65 -11.99 -12.51
C VAL A 81 31.58 -12.21 -11.00
N TRP A 82 31.71 -11.12 -10.25
CA TRP A 82 31.56 -11.13 -8.80
C TRP A 82 30.11 -10.83 -8.43
N LYS A 83 29.41 -11.81 -7.88
CA LYS A 83 27.99 -11.77 -7.57
C LYS A 83 27.73 -11.65 -6.08
N ALA A 84 26.78 -10.79 -5.70
CA ALA A 84 26.18 -10.86 -4.38
C ALA A 84 25.37 -12.16 -4.24
N ASP A 85 25.17 -12.61 -3.02
CA ASP A 85 24.36 -13.79 -2.74
C ASP A 85 22.86 -13.47 -2.89
N PRO A 86 22.14 -14.14 -3.79
CA PRO A 86 20.70 -13.93 -3.97
C PRO A 86 19.86 -14.20 -2.72
N CYS A 87 20.34 -15.06 -1.82
CA CYS A 87 19.65 -15.44 -0.59
C CYS A 87 20.32 -14.87 0.69
N ALA A 88 21.18 -13.85 0.55
CA ALA A 88 21.77 -13.20 1.70
C ALA A 88 20.74 -12.53 2.59
N PHE A 89 20.89 -12.65 3.90
CA PHE A 89 20.02 -11.98 4.88
C PHE A 89 20.45 -10.55 5.19
N HIS A 90 21.65 -10.16 4.78
CA HIS A 90 22.20 -8.82 5.00
C HIS A 90 23.16 -8.42 3.87
N ALA A 91 23.30 -7.13 3.65
CA ALA A 91 24.15 -6.57 2.61
C ALA A 91 25.08 -5.47 3.15
N ALA A 92 26.15 -5.20 2.42
CA ALA A 92 26.99 -4.04 2.68
C ALA A 92 26.23 -2.76 2.33
N THR A 93 26.39 -1.75 3.18
CA THR A 93 25.82 -0.41 2.91
C THR A 93 26.57 0.25 1.74
N ARG A 94 25.83 0.94 0.89
CA ARG A 94 26.39 1.70 -0.23
C ARG A 94 27.63 2.52 0.16
N PRO A 95 28.65 2.59 -0.70
CA PRO A 95 28.73 2.06 -2.07
C PRO A 95 29.09 0.57 -2.17
N GLY A 96 29.17 -0.16 -1.05
CA GLY A 96 29.40 -1.60 -1.05
C GLY A 96 28.32 -2.36 -1.83
N THR A 97 28.72 -3.47 -2.48
CA THR A 97 27.83 -4.34 -3.25
C THR A 97 27.96 -5.80 -2.80
N ASP A 98 28.57 -5.99 -1.64
CA ASP A 98 28.84 -7.30 -1.07
C ASP A 98 27.66 -7.77 -0.24
N SER A 99 27.47 -9.08 -0.16
CA SER A 99 26.62 -9.68 0.87
C SER A 99 27.38 -9.74 2.19
N LYS A 100 26.64 -9.72 3.31
CA LYS A 100 27.21 -9.92 4.65
C LYS A 100 26.69 -11.20 5.25
N VAL A 101 27.57 -11.94 5.89
CA VAL A 101 27.21 -13.09 6.73
C VAL A 101 26.32 -12.61 7.86
N TYR A 102 25.14 -13.21 8.02
CA TYR A 102 24.23 -12.87 9.10
C TYR A 102 23.48 -14.10 9.60
N ASP A 103 23.27 -14.16 10.91
CA ASP A 103 22.49 -15.17 11.58
C ASP A 103 21.20 -14.54 12.10
N LEU A 104 20.05 -14.97 11.58
CA LEU A 104 18.72 -14.46 11.98
C LEU A 104 18.25 -15.04 13.33
N SER A 105 18.91 -16.07 13.84
CA SER A 105 18.50 -16.69 15.10
C SER A 105 18.68 -15.75 16.29
N GLY A 106 17.94 -16.02 17.37
CA GLY A 106 18.13 -15.34 18.66
C GLY A 106 17.29 -14.09 18.85
N TYR A 107 16.58 -13.58 17.85
CA TYR A 107 15.64 -12.49 18.06
C TYR A 107 14.44 -12.94 18.92
N GLN A 108 14.06 -12.12 19.90
CA GLN A 108 12.96 -12.42 20.82
C GLN A 108 11.76 -11.54 20.51
N TRP A 109 10.81 -12.07 19.74
CA TRP A 109 9.55 -11.41 19.44
C TRP A 109 8.67 -11.20 20.67
N ARG A 110 7.91 -10.12 20.71
CA ARG A 110 6.98 -9.76 21.77
C ARG A 110 5.61 -9.36 21.21
N ASP A 111 5.23 -9.90 20.07
CA ASP A 111 4.06 -9.55 19.28
C ASP A 111 2.97 -10.65 19.25
N ASP A 112 3.06 -11.66 20.12
CA ASP A 112 2.11 -12.80 20.18
C ASP A 112 0.65 -12.35 20.30
N ASP A 113 0.39 -11.29 21.10
CA ASP A 113 -0.96 -10.76 21.27
C ASP A 113 -1.51 -10.16 19.98
N TRP A 114 -0.68 -9.44 19.23
CA TRP A 114 -1.03 -8.90 17.93
C TRP A 114 -1.37 -10.01 16.93
N ARG A 115 -0.49 -10.99 16.79
CA ARG A 115 -0.68 -12.11 15.86
C ARG A 115 -1.95 -12.91 16.18
N ARG A 116 -2.22 -13.18 17.45
CA ARG A 116 -3.45 -13.87 17.90
C ARG A 116 -4.70 -13.04 17.56
N GLN A 117 -4.72 -11.75 17.91
CA GLN A 117 -5.86 -10.87 17.62
C GLN A 117 -6.16 -10.79 16.12
N ARG A 118 -5.13 -10.75 15.28
CA ARG A 118 -5.26 -10.67 13.84
C ARG A 118 -5.85 -11.95 13.23
N LEU A 119 -5.51 -13.11 13.76
CA LEU A 119 -6.13 -14.38 13.35
C LEU A 119 -7.60 -14.48 13.76
N GLU A 120 -7.95 -13.97 14.95
CA GLU A 120 -9.35 -13.94 15.41
C GLU A 120 -10.20 -12.94 14.65
N LYS A 121 -9.62 -11.82 14.23
CA LYS A 121 -10.27 -10.73 13.50
C LYS A 121 -9.42 -10.30 12.30
N PRO A 122 -9.52 -11.04 11.16
CA PRO A 122 -8.73 -10.73 9.99
C PRO A 122 -8.91 -9.27 9.54
N PRO A 123 -7.82 -8.50 9.34
CA PRO A 123 -7.86 -7.06 9.08
C PRO A 123 -8.66 -6.69 7.82
N VAL A 124 -8.68 -7.56 6.82
CA VAL A 124 -9.44 -7.34 5.57
C VAL A 124 -10.94 -7.11 5.80
N ASN A 125 -11.48 -7.60 6.91
CA ASN A 125 -12.89 -7.44 7.28
C ASN A 125 -13.16 -6.27 8.22
N GLY A 126 -12.11 -5.60 8.68
CA GLY A 126 -12.17 -4.48 9.63
C GLY A 126 -12.00 -3.11 8.99
N GLU A 127 -11.87 -2.14 9.87
CA GLU A 127 -11.39 -0.81 9.49
C GLU A 127 -9.92 -0.91 9.08
N LEU A 128 -9.60 -0.63 7.85
CA LEU A 128 -8.23 -0.60 7.36
C LEU A 128 -7.89 0.83 6.90
N LEU A 129 -6.98 1.43 7.63
CA LEU A 129 -6.49 2.78 7.42
C LEU A 129 -4.97 2.74 7.44
N ILE A 130 -4.37 2.84 6.25
CA ILE A 130 -2.97 2.58 5.99
C ILE A 130 -2.20 3.90 5.89
N TYR A 131 -1.09 3.99 6.60
CA TYR A 131 -0.08 5.06 6.46
C TYR A 131 1.09 4.51 5.65
N GLU A 132 1.21 4.94 4.39
CA GLU A 132 2.32 4.57 3.51
C GLU A 132 3.53 5.43 3.83
N VAL A 133 4.71 4.82 4.00
CA VAL A 133 5.90 5.52 4.48
C VAL A 133 7.19 5.04 3.80
N HIS A 134 8.02 6.00 3.36
CA HIS A 134 9.41 5.80 3.00
C HIS A 134 10.30 6.12 4.20
N LEU A 135 10.91 5.10 4.80
CA LEU A 135 11.64 5.21 6.07
C LEU A 135 12.78 6.25 6.03
N GLY A 136 13.48 6.33 4.90
CA GLY A 136 14.64 7.21 4.73
C GLY A 136 14.33 8.70 4.63
N SER A 137 13.07 9.07 4.45
CA SER A 137 12.64 10.48 4.30
C SER A 137 11.44 10.86 5.17
N TRP A 138 11.03 9.99 6.09
CA TRP A 138 10.01 10.34 7.07
C TRP A 138 10.53 11.38 8.06
N LYS A 139 11.72 11.13 8.63
CA LYS A 139 12.45 12.05 9.50
C LYS A 139 13.95 11.79 9.38
N ARG A 140 14.76 12.83 9.56
CA ARG A 140 16.23 12.76 9.49
C ARG A 140 16.87 13.44 10.66
N HIS A 141 18.12 13.11 10.91
CA HIS A 141 18.99 13.85 11.83
C HIS A 141 19.37 15.23 11.28
N GLU A 142 19.91 16.11 12.12
CA GLU A 142 20.36 17.45 11.72
C GLU A 142 21.48 17.42 10.66
N ASP A 143 22.28 16.35 10.62
CA ASP A 143 23.31 16.14 9.61
C ASP A 143 22.78 15.61 8.28
N GLY A 144 21.45 15.39 8.19
CA GLY A 144 20.77 14.88 7.00
C GLY A 144 20.81 13.36 6.87
N SER A 145 21.40 12.61 7.80
CA SER A 145 21.35 11.15 7.78
C SER A 145 19.94 10.63 8.14
N PRO A 146 19.48 9.50 7.56
CA PRO A 146 18.18 8.92 7.90
C PRO A 146 18.20 8.33 9.32
N LEU A 147 17.03 8.23 9.94
CA LEU A 147 16.87 7.49 11.19
C LEU A 147 17.12 6.00 10.95
N SER A 148 17.77 5.35 11.92
CA SER A 148 17.91 3.89 11.94
C SER A 148 16.57 3.19 12.24
N TYR A 149 16.47 1.87 11.95
CA TYR A 149 15.31 1.06 12.32
C TYR A 149 14.99 1.15 13.82
N VAL A 150 16.02 1.17 14.67
CA VAL A 150 15.86 1.27 16.14
C VAL A 150 15.32 2.64 16.57
N GLU A 151 15.72 3.72 15.91
CA GLU A 151 15.19 5.06 16.16
C GLU A 151 13.77 5.20 15.65
N LEU A 152 13.50 4.71 14.44
CA LEU A 152 12.15 4.63 13.88
C LEU A 152 11.20 3.81 14.78
N ALA A 153 11.67 2.71 15.38
CA ALA A 153 10.90 1.91 16.33
C ALA A 153 10.46 2.69 17.58
N LYS A 154 11.15 3.77 17.93
CA LYS A 154 10.78 4.64 19.07
C LYS A 154 9.76 5.73 18.69
N GLU A 155 9.85 6.27 17.49
CA GLU A 155 9.07 7.45 17.08
C GLU A 155 7.85 7.11 16.20
N LEU A 156 8.05 6.32 15.13
CA LEU A 156 7.02 6.04 14.13
C LEU A 156 5.74 5.41 14.71
N PRO A 157 5.81 4.37 15.58
CA PRO A 157 4.59 3.74 16.10
C PRO A 157 3.71 4.69 16.89
N SER A 158 4.30 5.59 17.70
CA SER A 158 3.56 6.56 18.50
C SER A 158 2.86 7.59 17.64
N TYR A 159 3.53 8.11 16.61
CA TYR A 159 2.98 9.06 15.66
C TYR A 159 1.81 8.48 14.87
N VAL A 160 2.03 7.34 14.21
CA VAL A 160 1.02 6.68 13.36
C VAL A 160 -0.24 6.33 14.18
N LYS A 161 -0.05 5.80 15.38
CA LYS A 161 -1.16 5.51 16.30
C LYS A 161 -1.90 6.77 16.75
N ALA A 162 -1.18 7.84 17.08
CA ALA A 162 -1.77 9.12 17.48
C ALA A 162 -2.63 9.70 16.36
N MET A 163 -2.18 9.60 15.10
CA MET A 163 -2.91 10.02 13.90
C MET A 163 -4.12 9.14 13.59
N GLY A 164 -4.26 8.01 14.26
CA GLY A 164 -5.44 7.15 14.15
C GLY A 164 -5.33 6.05 13.11
N TYR A 165 -4.21 5.90 12.43
CA TYR A 165 -3.97 4.76 11.53
C TYR A 165 -3.87 3.44 12.31
N ASN A 166 -4.05 2.33 11.62
CA ASN A 166 -3.91 1.00 12.20
C ASN A 166 -3.01 0.06 11.40
N PHE A 167 -2.52 0.50 10.24
CA PHE A 167 -1.51 -0.16 9.44
C PHE A 167 -0.46 0.83 8.95
N VAL A 168 0.75 0.33 8.77
CA VAL A 168 1.85 1.00 8.07
C VAL A 168 2.16 0.19 6.82
N GLU A 169 2.25 0.84 5.65
CA GLU A 169 2.78 0.24 4.44
C GLU A 169 4.17 0.83 4.19
N LEU A 170 5.18 -0.03 4.22
CA LEU A 170 6.57 0.37 4.01
C LEU A 170 6.89 0.32 2.51
N LEU A 171 7.33 1.44 1.92
CA LEU A 171 7.98 1.40 0.62
C LEU A 171 9.10 0.35 0.64
N PRO A 172 9.54 -0.19 -0.53
CA PRO A 172 10.40 -1.36 -0.54
C PRO A 172 11.63 -1.21 0.36
N VAL A 173 11.76 -2.12 1.34
CA VAL A 173 12.92 -2.22 2.23
C VAL A 173 13.82 -3.41 1.85
N THR A 174 13.50 -4.17 0.81
CA THR A 174 14.42 -5.13 0.18
C THR A 174 15.64 -4.40 -0.32
N GLU A 175 16.85 -4.97 -0.14
CA GLU A 175 18.10 -4.26 -0.49
C GLU A 175 18.15 -3.86 -1.96
N TYR A 176 18.63 -2.63 -2.23
CA TYR A 176 18.68 -2.02 -3.56
C TYR A 176 19.91 -1.11 -3.72
N PRO A 177 20.47 -0.97 -4.96
CA PRO A 177 21.71 -0.21 -5.17
C PRO A 177 21.49 1.28 -5.36
N LEU A 178 20.32 1.73 -5.85
CA LEU A 178 20.06 3.09 -6.30
C LEU A 178 18.98 3.77 -5.43
N ASP A 179 19.34 4.85 -4.70
CA ASP A 179 18.40 5.58 -3.84
C ASP A 179 17.24 6.21 -4.62
N ASP A 180 17.53 6.71 -5.84
CA ASP A 180 16.52 7.30 -6.74
C ASP A 180 15.45 6.29 -7.21
N SER A 181 15.67 4.99 -6.97
CA SER A 181 14.65 3.95 -7.22
C SER A 181 13.65 3.77 -6.08
N TRP A 182 13.85 4.42 -4.93
CA TRP A 182 13.03 4.30 -3.72
C TRP A 182 12.87 2.85 -3.21
N GLY A 183 13.74 1.95 -3.67
CA GLY A 183 13.71 0.53 -3.38
C GLY A 183 13.08 -0.35 -4.46
N TYR A 184 12.51 0.21 -5.53
CA TYR A 184 11.86 -0.59 -6.59
C TYR A 184 12.86 -1.29 -7.54
N GLN A 185 14.16 -1.04 -7.44
CA GLN A 185 15.22 -1.74 -8.19
C GLN A 185 15.99 -2.68 -7.27
N CYS A 186 15.39 -3.79 -6.87
CA CYS A 186 15.93 -4.70 -5.87
C CYS A 186 17.15 -5.50 -6.36
N THR A 187 18.07 -5.77 -5.42
CA THR A 187 19.19 -6.74 -5.57
C THR A 187 19.14 -7.84 -4.52
N GLY A 188 18.55 -7.59 -3.33
CA GLY A 188 18.53 -8.53 -2.22
C GLY A 188 17.11 -8.84 -1.74
N TYR A 189 16.53 -9.95 -2.22
CA TYR A 189 15.14 -10.32 -1.96
C TYR A 189 14.89 -10.88 -0.56
N PHE A 190 15.95 -11.20 0.20
CA PHE A 190 15.89 -11.74 1.56
C PHE A 190 16.62 -10.84 2.57
N ALA A 191 17.10 -9.67 2.14
CA ALA A 191 17.81 -8.73 3.01
C ALA A 191 17.02 -7.44 3.18
N PRO A 192 16.67 -7.03 4.41
CA PRO A 192 16.23 -5.65 4.63
C PRO A 192 17.41 -4.71 4.35
N THR A 193 17.13 -3.56 3.73
CA THR A 193 18.18 -2.63 3.34
C THR A 193 19.05 -2.23 4.53
N SER A 194 20.35 -2.32 4.34
CA SER A 194 21.36 -1.97 5.35
C SER A 194 21.47 -0.48 5.65
N ARG A 195 20.76 0.37 4.88
CA ARG A 195 20.74 1.83 5.06
C ARG A 195 20.28 2.26 6.44
N TYR A 196 19.42 1.48 7.06
CA TYR A 196 18.77 1.84 8.33
C TYR A 196 19.18 0.92 9.49
N GLY A 197 20.04 -0.06 9.26
CA GLY A 197 20.52 -0.96 10.31
C GLY A 197 20.60 -2.42 9.88
N THR A 198 20.52 -3.30 10.85
CA THR A 198 20.65 -4.74 10.69
C THR A 198 19.30 -5.43 10.51
N PRO A 199 19.25 -6.71 10.08
CA PRO A 199 18.04 -7.52 10.08
C PRO A 199 17.32 -7.56 11.43
N HIS A 200 18.01 -7.72 12.55
CA HIS A 200 17.41 -7.69 13.88
C HIS A 200 16.87 -6.31 14.27
N ASP A 201 17.48 -5.23 13.79
CA ASP A 201 16.96 -3.88 13.99
C ASP A 201 15.63 -3.68 13.24
N PHE A 202 15.50 -4.25 12.04
CA PHE A 202 14.24 -4.24 11.31
C PHE A 202 13.17 -5.08 12.01
N MET A 203 13.53 -6.27 12.54
CA MET A 203 12.62 -7.05 13.39
C MET A 203 12.14 -6.22 14.61
N ALA A 204 13.05 -5.43 15.21
CA ALA A 204 12.69 -4.56 16.34
C ALA A 204 11.71 -3.44 15.96
N LEU A 205 11.80 -2.90 14.75
CA LEU A 205 10.81 -1.94 14.22
C LEU A 205 9.44 -2.59 14.06
N VAL A 206 9.36 -3.77 13.43
CA VAL A 206 8.10 -4.50 13.23
C VAL A 206 7.48 -4.88 14.59
N ASP A 207 8.27 -5.43 15.51
CA ASP A 207 7.82 -5.77 16.89
C ASP A 207 7.28 -4.53 17.63
N ALA A 208 7.91 -3.36 17.46
CA ALA A 208 7.45 -2.12 18.07
C ALA A 208 6.11 -1.63 17.48
N LEU A 209 5.92 -1.76 16.18
CA LEU A 209 4.66 -1.45 15.49
C LEU A 209 3.53 -2.38 15.99
N HIS A 210 3.78 -3.70 16.03
CA HIS A 210 2.80 -4.67 16.53
C HIS A 210 2.41 -4.42 17.98
N ARG A 211 3.37 -4.15 18.87
CA ARG A 211 3.08 -3.79 20.28
C ARG A 211 2.30 -2.49 20.43
N ALA A 212 2.42 -1.59 19.46
CA ALA A 212 1.58 -0.41 19.40
C ALA A 212 0.16 -0.70 18.87
N GLY A 213 -0.12 -1.91 18.38
CA GLY A 213 -1.38 -2.31 17.75
C GLY A 213 -1.49 -1.82 16.31
N LEU A 214 -0.37 -1.78 15.60
CA LEU A 214 -0.25 -1.39 14.19
C LEU A 214 0.26 -2.56 13.37
N GLY A 215 -0.43 -2.91 12.27
CA GLY A 215 0.05 -3.90 11.34
C GLY A 215 1.06 -3.32 10.34
N VAL A 216 1.80 -4.20 9.68
CA VAL A 216 2.86 -3.83 8.74
C VAL A 216 2.63 -4.53 7.40
N ILE A 217 2.46 -3.75 6.34
CA ILE A 217 2.46 -4.21 4.95
C ILE A 217 3.82 -3.85 4.36
N LEU A 218 4.41 -4.77 3.63
CA LEU A 218 5.64 -4.53 2.88
C LEU A 218 5.32 -4.36 1.40
N ASP A 219 5.81 -3.29 0.80
CA ASP A 219 5.84 -3.15 -0.65
C ASP A 219 6.91 -4.09 -1.22
N TRP A 220 6.49 -5.07 -2.02
CA TRP A 220 7.31 -6.17 -2.51
C TRP A 220 7.27 -6.23 -4.03
N VAL A 221 8.46 -6.31 -4.65
CA VAL A 221 8.68 -6.11 -6.10
C VAL A 221 9.02 -7.42 -6.80
N PRO A 222 8.07 -8.30 -7.13
CA PRO A 222 8.33 -9.57 -7.83
C PRO A 222 8.32 -9.45 -9.36
N ALA A 223 7.89 -8.32 -9.91
CA ALA A 223 7.72 -8.17 -11.35
C ALA A 223 9.05 -8.11 -12.09
N HIS A 224 10.04 -7.46 -11.50
CA HIS A 224 11.31 -7.15 -12.15
C HIS A 224 12.44 -6.93 -11.14
N PHE A 225 13.67 -6.83 -11.66
CA PHE A 225 14.87 -6.54 -10.87
C PHE A 225 15.87 -5.67 -11.68
N CYS A 226 16.80 -5.02 -10.99
CA CYS A 226 17.78 -4.13 -11.60
C CYS A 226 18.83 -4.89 -12.43
N LYS A 227 19.51 -4.17 -13.35
CA LYS A 227 20.54 -4.71 -14.26
C LYS A 227 21.97 -4.56 -13.72
N ASP A 228 22.13 -4.33 -12.43
CA ASP A 228 23.44 -4.23 -11.80
C ASP A 228 24.18 -5.56 -11.87
N SER A 229 25.44 -5.54 -12.35
CA SER A 229 26.21 -6.74 -12.65
C SER A 229 26.48 -7.65 -11.44
N HIS A 230 26.46 -7.07 -10.22
CA HIS A 230 26.62 -7.83 -8.98
C HIS A 230 25.32 -8.53 -8.53
N GLY A 231 24.16 -8.12 -9.07
CA GLY A 231 22.84 -8.69 -8.76
C GLY A 231 22.50 -9.94 -9.57
N LEU A 232 21.20 -10.12 -9.84
CA LEU A 232 20.65 -11.34 -10.44
C LEU A 232 20.88 -11.48 -11.94
N ILE A 233 21.11 -10.37 -12.66
CA ILE A 233 21.22 -10.37 -14.13
C ILE A 233 22.28 -11.36 -14.61
N GLU A 234 21.93 -12.21 -15.56
CA GLU A 234 22.83 -13.20 -16.18
C GLU A 234 23.70 -13.94 -15.13
N PHE A 235 23.08 -14.38 -14.03
CA PHE A 235 23.78 -14.76 -12.79
C PHE A 235 24.88 -15.81 -13.00
N ASP A 236 24.62 -16.81 -13.84
CA ASP A 236 25.56 -17.89 -14.16
C ASP A 236 26.06 -17.87 -15.61
N GLY A 237 25.99 -16.69 -16.25
CA GLY A 237 26.34 -16.48 -17.66
C GLY A 237 25.22 -16.86 -18.62
N THR A 238 24.03 -17.10 -18.10
CA THR A 238 22.78 -17.31 -18.86
C THR A 238 21.68 -16.44 -18.27
N CYS A 239 20.56 -16.29 -18.97
CA CYS A 239 19.34 -15.70 -18.40
C CYS A 239 18.75 -16.65 -17.35
N LEU A 240 19.36 -16.69 -16.14
CA LEU A 240 19.00 -17.64 -15.09
C LEU A 240 17.66 -17.27 -14.45
N TYR A 241 17.54 -16.04 -13.96
CA TYR A 241 16.35 -15.53 -13.30
C TYR A 241 15.37 -14.85 -14.26
N GLU A 242 15.86 -14.25 -15.31
CA GLU A 242 15.10 -13.52 -16.32
C GLU A 242 14.66 -14.40 -17.49
N TYR A 243 13.67 -13.93 -18.26
CA TYR A 243 13.31 -14.52 -19.54
C TYR A 243 14.50 -14.48 -20.53
N GLY A 244 14.70 -15.56 -21.27
CA GLY A 244 15.69 -15.62 -22.35
C GLY A 244 15.23 -14.98 -23.67
N ASP A 245 13.92 -14.71 -23.83
CA ASP A 245 13.36 -14.09 -25.03
C ASP A 245 13.49 -12.55 -24.94
N PRO A 246 14.20 -11.88 -25.86
CA PRO A 246 14.34 -10.43 -25.90
C PRO A 246 13.01 -9.65 -25.95
N LEU A 247 11.94 -10.26 -26.41
CA LEU A 247 10.60 -9.66 -26.42
C LEU A 247 9.88 -9.73 -25.06
N LYS A 248 10.45 -10.49 -24.09
CA LYS A 248 9.89 -10.66 -22.74
C LYS A 248 10.81 -10.17 -21.63
N TRP A 249 12.13 -10.11 -21.86
CA TRP A 249 13.15 -10.07 -20.81
C TRP A 249 13.31 -8.76 -20.05
N GLU A 250 12.78 -7.63 -20.53
CA GLU A 250 12.93 -6.34 -19.82
C GLU A 250 11.75 -5.41 -19.98
N HIS A 251 11.60 -4.50 -19.02
CA HIS A 251 10.81 -3.28 -19.15
C HIS A 251 11.76 -2.14 -19.52
N ALA A 252 11.71 -1.73 -20.80
CA ALA A 252 12.64 -0.74 -21.34
C ALA A 252 12.47 0.64 -20.68
N GLY A 253 11.24 1.04 -20.36
CA GLY A 253 10.92 2.30 -19.69
C GLY A 253 11.48 2.39 -18.27
N TRP A 254 11.63 1.26 -17.58
CA TRP A 254 12.17 1.19 -16.21
C TRP A 254 13.64 0.79 -16.16
N GLY A 255 14.19 0.31 -17.27
CA GLY A 255 15.57 -0.19 -17.34
C GLY A 255 15.82 -1.47 -16.54
N THR A 256 14.78 -2.29 -16.31
CA THR A 256 14.84 -3.49 -15.45
C THR A 256 14.64 -4.78 -16.23
N ARG A 257 15.10 -5.91 -15.67
CA ARG A 257 14.84 -7.27 -16.18
C ARG A 257 13.54 -7.83 -15.59
N VAL A 258 12.85 -8.63 -16.38
CA VAL A 258 11.61 -9.34 -15.98
C VAL A 258 11.94 -10.75 -15.55
N PHE A 259 11.44 -11.18 -14.40
CA PHE A 259 11.59 -12.56 -13.94
C PHE A 259 10.92 -13.56 -14.89
N ASP A 260 11.54 -14.72 -15.10
CA ASP A 260 10.97 -15.81 -15.88
C ASP A 260 10.01 -16.65 -15.02
N PHE A 261 8.74 -16.25 -15.02
CA PHE A 261 7.68 -16.95 -14.29
C PHE A 261 7.36 -18.35 -14.82
N GLY A 262 7.91 -18.73 -15.97
CA GLY A 262 7.82 -20.08 -16.52
C GLY A 262 8.80 -21.07 -15.88
N LYS A 263 9.88 -20.59 -15.24
CA LYS A 263 10.87 -21.45 -14.57
C LYS A 263 10.44 -21.80 -13.14
N PRO A 264 10.30 -23.08 -12.80
CA PRO A 264 9.91 -23.50 -11.45
C PRO A 264 10.85 -22.97 -10.35
N GLU A 265 12.16 -22.90 -10.63
CA GLU A 265 13.17 -22.44 -9.67
C GLU A 265 13.08 -20.93 -9.40
N VAL A 266 12.74 -20.14 -10.42
CA VAL A 266 12.52 -18.69 -10.27
C VAL A 266 11.24 -18.43 -9.49
N ARG A 267 10.17 -19.18 -9.78
CA ARG A 267 8.93 -19.13 -8.99
C ARG A 267 9.22 -19.47 -7.53
N GLU A 268 9.95 -20.58 -7.28
CA GLU A 268 10.30 -21.00 -5.92
C GLU A 268 11.13 -19.93 -5.18
N PHE A 269 12.06 -19.26 -5.87
CA PHE A 269 12.83 -18.15 -5.31
C PHE A 269 11.92 -17.00 -4.85
N LEU A 270 10.97 -16.59 -5.70
CA LEU A 270 10.03 -15.50 -5.37
C LEU A 270 9.01 -15.91 -4.29
N LEU A 271 8.45 -17.13 -4.39
CA LEU A 271 7.52 -17.64 -3.36
C LEU A 271 8.19 -17.73 -2.00
N SER A 272 9.43 -18.20 -1.96
CA SER A 272 10.22 -18.27 -0.73
C SER A 272 10.54 -16.89 -0.17
N SER A 273 10.79 -15.89 -1.03
CA SER A 273 10.96 -14.51 -0.57
C SER A 273 9.69 -13.98 0.08
N ALA A 274 8.52 -14.18 -0.55
CA ALA A 274 7.25 -13.74 0.04
C ALA A 274 6.98 -14.41 1.40
N VAL A 275 7.16 -15.73 1.47
CA VAL A 275 6.98 -16.51 2.72
C VAL A 275 7.97 -16.10 3.79
N TYR A 276 9.23 -15.79 3.41
CA TYR A 276 10.27 -15.32 4.32
C TYR A 276 9.86 -14.04 5.05
N TRP A 277 9.37 -13.02 4.34
CA TRP A 277 8.92 -11.78 4.97
C TRP A 277 7.75 -12.00 5.93
N LEU A 278 6.81 -12.86 5.58
CA LEU A 278 5.66 -13.19 6.43
C LEU A 278 6.07 -13.99 7.69
N LYS A 279 7.04 -14.92 7.57
CA LYS A 279 7.40 -15.83 8.67
C LYS A 279 8.53 -15.32 9.55
N GLU A 280 9.61 -14.81 8.95
CA GLU A 280 10.80 -14.44 9.70
C GLU A 280 10.72 -13.01 10.25
N TYR A 281 10.02 -12.11 9.53
CA TYR A 281 9.84 -10.72 9.96
C TYR A 281 8.43 -10.41 10.45
N HIS A 282 7.56 -11.39 10.53
CA HIS A 282 6.16 -11.22 10.97
C HIS A 282 5.39 -10.12 10.21
N ILE A 283 5.77 -9.84 8.95
CA ILE A 283 5.05 -8.87 8.11
C ILE A 283 3.60 -9.34 7.93
N ASP A 284 2.62 -8.44 8.11
CA ASP A 284 1.19 -8.76 8.09
C ASP A 284 0.59 -8.83 6.69
N GLY A 285 1.34 -8.42 5.67
CA GLY A 285 0.89 -8.49 4.30
C GLY A 285 1.90 -7.93 3.30
N LEU A 286 1.66 -8.19 2.03
CA LEU A 286 2.47 -7.71 0.92
C LEU A 286 1.60 -6.87 -0.03
N ARG A 287 2.06 -5.67 -0.34
CA ARG A 287 1.61 -4.96 -1.54
C ARG A 287 2.51 -5.42 -2.67
N VAL A 288 1.92 -6.06 -3.67
CA VAL A 288 2.63 -6.61 -4.82
C VAL A 288 2.69 -5.54 -5.90
N ASP A 289 3.90 -5.06 -6.15
CA ASP A 289 4.21 -4.00 -7.10
C ASP A 289 3.95 -4.43 -8.54
N ALA A 290 3.45 -3.50 -9.37
CA ALA A 290 3.36 -3.59 -10.81
C ALA A 290 2.69 -4.86 -11.35
N VAL A 291 1.63 -5.36 -10.70
CA VAL A 291 0.90 -6.58 -11.13
C VAL A 291 0.42 -6.46 -12.58
N ALA A 292 -0.01 -5.28 -13.03
CA ALA A 292 -0.40 -5.04 -14.41
C ALA A 292 0.71 -5.41 -15.42
N SER A 293 1.96 -5.10 -15.10
CA SER A 293 3.12 -5.42 -15.95
C SER A 293 3.41 -6.92 -16.04
N MET A 294 2.99 -7.67 -15.02
CA MET A 294 3.13 -9.13 -14.99
C MET A 294 2.04 -9.81 -15.83
N LEU A 295 0.82 -9.25 -15.85
CA LEU A 295 -0.35 -9.87 -16.49
C LEU A 295 -0.30 -9.80 -18.01
N TYR A 296 0.37 -8.81 -18.61
CA TYR A 296 0.31 -8.53 -20.04
C TYR A 296 1.67 -8.59 -20.70
N LEU A 297 1.79 -9.42 -21.75
CA LEU A 297 3.01 -9.57 -22.56
C LEU A 297 3.32 -8.33 -23.42
N ASP A 298 2.31 -7.49 -23.69
CA ASP A 298 2.43 -6.25 -24.44
C ASP A 298 2.59 -5.00 -23.55
N TYR A 299 2.67 -5.18 -22.23
CA TYR A 299 2.84 -4.06 -21.29
C TYR A 299 4.17 -3.33 -21.56
N ASP A 300 4.12 -1.99 -21.69
CA ASP A 300 5.27 -1.12 -21.98
C ASP A 300 6.05 -1.53 -23.26
N ARG A 301 5.38 -2.18 -24.24
CA ARG A 301 5.98 -2.61 -25.50
C ARG A 301 5.64 -1.64 -26.62
N GLN A 302 6.66 -0.96 -27.15
CA GLN A 302 6.54 -0.01 -28.25
C GLN A 302 6.51 -0.72 -29.60
N GLY A 303 5.72 -0.18 -30.57
CA GLY A 303 5.76 -0.62 -31.97
C GLY A 303 5.39 -2.10 -32.23
N GLY A 304 4.66 -2.74 -31.31
CA GLY A 304 4.29 -4.16 -31.44
C GLY A 304 5.44 -5.16 -31.13
N ALA A 305 6.47 -4.72 -30.41
CA ALA A 305 7.62 -5.55 -30.04
C ALA A 305 7.29 -6.53 -28.90
N TRP A 306 6.27 -7.37 -29.07
CA TRP A 306 5.87 -8.42 -28.13
C TRP A 306 5.44 -9.69 -28.88
N ARG A 307 5.33 -10.79 -28.17
CA ARG A 307 4.92 -12.07 -28.72
C ARG A 307 3.69 -12.60 -27.98
N PRO A 308 2.65 -13.05 -28.70
CA PRO A 308 1.46 -13.63 -28.07
C PRO A 308 1.81 -14.91 -27.29
N ASN A 309 0.97 -15.25 -26.32
CA ASN A 309 1.04 -16.51 -25.59
C ASN A 309 0.68 -17.70 -26.50
N LYS A 310 0.76 -18.91 -25.95
CA LYS A 310 0.47 -20.16 -26.67
C LYS A 310 -0.95 -20.24 -27.28
N ASP A 311 -1.90 -19.46 -26.73
CA ASP A 311 -3.29 -19.42 -27.15
C ASP A 311 -3.58 -18.24 -28.09
N GLY A 312 -2.55 -17.46 -28.45
CA GLY A 312 -2.64 -16.29 -29.33
C GLY A 312 -3.03 -14.97 -28.62
N GLY A 313 -3.21 -14.97 -27.31
CA GLY A 313 -3.57 -13.81 -26.51
C GLY A 313 -2.35 -13.02 -26.01
N ARG A 314 -2.63 -11.88 -25.35
CA ARG A 314 -1.62 -11.00 -24.76
C ARG A 314 -1.35 -11.29 -23.28
N GLU A 315 -2.11 -12.17 -22.68
CA GLU A 315 -2.00 -12.52 -21.27
C GLU A 315 -0.72 -13.33 -21.03
N ASN A 316 0.04 -12.99 -19.98
CA ASN A 316 1.17 -13.78 -19.53
C ASN A 316 0.68 -14.91 -18.62
N LEU A 317 0.37 -16.06 -19.22
CA LEU A 317 -0.20 -17.21 -18.51
C LEU A 317 0.71 -17.72 -17.40
N GLU A 318 2.02 -17.65 -17.58
CA GLU A 318 3.03 -18.07 -16.59
C GLU A 318 2.98 -17.19 -15.34
N ALA A 319 2.89 -15.86 -15.51
CA ALA A 319 2.77 -14.91 -14.41
C ALA A 319 1.42 -14.99 -13.70
N ILE A 320 0.32 -15.23 -14.44
CA ILE A 320 -1.01 -15.44 -13.86
C ILE A 320 -1.01 -16.67 -12.93
N ASP A 321 -0.41 -17.77 -13.37
CA ASP A 321 -0.30 -18.98 -12.55
C ASP A 321 0.61 -18.75 -11.34
N PHE A 322 1.72 -18.00 -11.50
CA PHE A 322 2.58 -17.59 -10.40
C PHE A 322 1.82 -16.74 -9.37
N LEU A 323 1.05 -15.73 -9.77
CA LEU A 323 0.29 -14.88 -8.84
C LEU A 323 -0.74 -15.67 -8.03
N ARG A 324 -1.40 -16.66 -8.66
CA ARG A 324 -2.30 -17.59 -7.97
C ARG A 324 -1.56 -18.46 -6.94
N GLU A 325 -0.38 -18.96 -7.30
CA GLU A 325 0.47 -19.74 -6.40
C GLU A 325 1.01 -18.87 -5.26
N LEU A 326 1.42 -17.64 -5.54
CA LEU A 326 1.86 -16.66 -4.55
C LEU A 326 0.80 -16.43 -3.47
N ASN A 327 -0.44 -16.15 -3.85
CA ASN A 327 -1.51 -15.91 -2.89
C ASN A 327 -1.82 -17.17 -2.06
N ARG A 328 -1.81 -18.36 -2.67
CA ARG A 328 -1.96 -19.62 -1.91
C ARG A 328 -0.82 -19.84 -0.91
N ALA A 329 0.42 -19.59 -1.32
CA ALA A 329 1.59 -19.74 -0.44
C ALA A 329 1.55 -18.73 0.71
N ALA A 330 1.20 -17.49 0.44
CA ALA A 330 1.07 -16.44 1.45
C ALA A 330 0.01 -16.79 2.49
N PHE A 331 -1.21 -17.18 2.07
CA PHE A 331 -2.27 -17.57 3.01
C PHE A 331 -2.02 -18.90 3.72
N ALA A 332 -1.22 -19.79 3.14
CA ALA A 332 -0.76 -21.00 3.84
C ALA A 332 0.29 -20.66 4.92
N ALA A 333 1.13 -19.67 4.68
CA ALA A 333 2.11 -19.17 5.64
C ALA A 333 1.44 -18.36 6.76
N ASP A 334 0.48 -17.49 6.41
CA ASP A 334 -0.30 -16.66 7.33
C ASP A 334 -1.74 -16.47 6.82
N PRO A 335 -2.73 -17.16 7.41
CA PRO A 335 -4.13 -17.07 6.97
C PRO A 335 -4.77 -15.68 7.12
N ALA A 336 -4.19 -14.79 7.92
CA ALA A 336 -4.66 -13.43 8.10
C ALA A 336 -3.87 -12.38 7.27
N ALA A 337 -2.98 -12.83 6.38
CA ALA A 337 -2.17 -11.94 5.56
C ALA A 337 -3.03 -11.01 4.68
N LEU A 338 -2.54 -9.80 4.46
CA LEU A 338 -3.07 -8.86 3.49
C LEU A 338 -2.26 -8.94 2.19
N MET A 339 -2.87 -9.49 1.14
CA MET A 339 -2.27 -9.55 -0.20
C MET A 339 -2.94 -8.48 -1.07
N VAL A 340 -2.21 -7.40 -1.33
CA VAL A 340 -2.71 -6.20 -2.01
C VAL A 340 -2.08 -6.12 -3.40
N ALA A 341 -2.90 -6.07 -4.45
CA ALA A 341 -2.40 -5.92 -5.81
C ALA A 341 -2.34 -4.44 -6.22
N GLU A 342 -1.18 -3.98 -6.70
CA GLU A 342 -1.14 -2.80 -7.54
C GLU A 342 -1.44 -3.23 -8.98
N GLU A 343 -2.71 -3.11 -9.37
CA GLU A 343 -3.18 -3.44 -10.70
C GLU A 343 -4.04 -2.29 -11.24
N SER A 344 -3.53 -1.60 -12.26
CA SER A 344 -4.10 -0.35 -12.78
C SER A 344 -5.01 -0.54 -14.00
N THR A 345 -5.15 -1.78 -14.50
CA THR A 345 -5.96 -2.07 -15.68
C THR A 345 -7.36 -2.59 -15.32
N ALA A 346 -8.15 -2.89 -16.35
CA ALA A 346 -9.47 -3.50 -16.19
C ALA A 346 -9.40 -5.05 -16.07
N TRP A 347 -8.28 -5.62 -15.59
CA TRP A 347 -8.20 -7.07 -15.38
C TRP A 347 -9.26 -7.50 -14.37
N PRO A 348 -10.09 -8.52 -14.71
CA PRO A 348 -11.19 -8.92 -13.85
C PRO A 348 -10.76 -9.89 -12.75
N LEU A 349 -11.54 -9.95 -11.67
CA LEU A 349 -11.44 -10.96 -10.61
C LEU A 349 -10.07 -10.99 -9.90
N VAL A 350 -9.40 -9.84 -9.77
CA VAL A 350 -8.11 -9.75 -9.05
C VAL A 350 -8.27 -10.23 -7.61
N THR A 351 -9.36 -9.82 -6.95
CA THR A 351 -9.62 -10.12 -5.54
C THR A 351 -10.56 -11.32 -5.32
N TYR A 352 -10.79 -12.10 -6.36
CA TYR A 352 -11.58 -13.34 -6.27
C TYR A 352 -10.67 -14.57 -6.12
N PRO A 353 -11.18 -15.64 -5.49
CA PRO A 353 -10.43 -16.88 -5.34
C PRO A 353 -10.04 -17.50 -6.70
N PRO A 354 -8.86 -18.16 -6.77
CA PRO A 354 -8.43 -18.86 -8.00
C PRO A 354 -9.42 -19.89 -8.52
N GLU A 355 -10.20 -20.52 -7.64
CA GLU A 355 -11.23 -21.51 -7.97
C GLU A 355 -12.43 -20.90 -8.72
N GLN A 356 -12.58 -19.57 -8.62
CA GLN A 356 -13.58 -18.78 -9.36
C GLN A 356 -12.95 -18.06 -10.58
N GLY A 357 -11.72 -18.40 -10.95
CA GLY A 357 -10.98 -17.80 -12.06
C GLY A 357 -10.17 -16.56 -11.66
N GLY A 358 -10.18 -16.15 -10.40
CA GLY A 358 -9.47 -14.99 -9.90
C GLY A 358 -7.98 -15.18 -9.71
N LEU A 359 -7.29 -14.10 -9.26
CA LEU A 359 -5.87 -14.13 -8.93
C LEU A 359 -5.60 -14.49 -7.47
N GLY A 360 -6.60 -14.34 -6.60
CA GLY A 360 -6.52 -14.73 -5.19
C GLY A 360 -6.04 -13.63 -4.23
N PHE A 361 -5.81 -12.40 -4.68
CA PHE A 361 -5.57 -11.27 -3.77
C PHE A 361 -6.78 -11.01 -2.90
N ASN A 362 -6.61 -10.42 -1.74
CA ASN A 362 -7.75 -9.99 -0.95
C ASN A 362 -8.04 -8.49 -1.03
N LEU A 363 -7.13 -7.71 -1.60
CA LEU A 363 -7.31 -6.28 -1.86
C LEU A 363 -6.64 -5.87 -3.19
N LYS A 364 -7.15 -4.79 -3.79
CA LYS A 364 -6.61 -4.16 -5.00
C LYS A 364 -6.62 -2.63 -4.84
N TRP A 365 -5.57 -1.94 -5.27
CA TRP A 365 -5.57 -0.48 -5.36
C TRP A 365 -6.58 0.00 -6.40
N ASN A 366 -7.39 1.01 -6.06
CA ASN A 366 -8.32 1.66 -6.97
C ASN A 366 -7.65 2.85 -7.67
N MET A 367 -6.83 2.56 -8.67
CA MET A 367 -6.11 3.59 -9.42
C MET A 367 -7.05 4.50 -10.24
N GLY A 368 -8.19 3.96 -10.70
CA GLY A 368 -9.21 4.75 -11.41
C GLY A 368 -9.81 5.83 -10.54
N TRP A 369 -10.26 5.48 -9.33
CA TRP A 369 -10.77 6.45 -8.35
C TRP A 369 -9.74 7.54 -8.04
N MET A 370 -8.50 7.15 -7.82
CA MET A 370 -7.41 8.07 -7.49
C MET A 370 -7.15 9.06 -8.63
N ASN A 371 -7.02 8.56 -9.87
CA ASN A 371 -6.78 9.40 -11.05
C ASN A 371 -7.92 10.41 -11.28
N ASP A 372 -9.18 9.93 -11.27
CA ASP A 372 -10.36 10.75 -11.49
C ASP A 372 -10.48 11.85 -10.41
N LEU A 373 -10.31 11.48 -9.14
CA LEU A 373 -10.41 12.42 -8.03
C LEU A 373 -9.28 13.46 -8.06
N CYS A 374 -8.03 13.04 -8.28
CA CYS A 374 -6.90 13.98 -8.39
C CYS A 374 -7.07 14.93 -9.58
N HIS A 375 -7.61 14.46 -10.70
CA HIS A 375 -7.94 15.31 -11.85
C HIS A 375 -9.01 16.35 -11.48
N TYR A 376 -10.11 15.93 -10.86
CA TYR A 376 -11.19 16.82 -10.42
C TYR A 376 -10.72 17.90 -9.44
N LEU A 377 -9.90 17.53 -8.47
CA LEU A 377 -9.43 18.44 -7.42
C LEU A 377 -8.48 19.52 -7.94
N LYS A 378 -7.67 19.20 -8.98
CA LYS A 378 -6.78 20.18 -9.63
C LYS A 378 -7.52 21.25 -10.43
N MET A 379 -8.79 21.00 -10.81
CA MET A 379 -9.55 21.96 -11.58
C MET A 379 -9.94 23.18 -10.77
N ASP A 380 -9.93 24.35 -11.43
CA ASP A 380 -10.64 25.50 -10.90
C ASP A 380 -12.10 25.11 -10.60
N PRO A 381 -12.64 25.44 -9.42
CA PRO A 381 -13.97 25.03 -9.01
C PRO A 381 -15.10 25.39 -10.00
N TYR A 382 -14.91 26.45 -10.79
CA TYR A 382 -15.86 26.83 -11.84
C TYR A 382 -16.04 25.74 -12.90
N PHE A 383 -14.97 25.02 -13.25
CA PHE A 383 -15.02 23.99 -14.28
C PHE A 383 -15.48 22.63 -13.73
N ARG A 384 -15.46 22.41 -12.41
CA ARG A 384 -15.85 21.15 -11.78
C ARG A 384 -17.26 20.68 -12.14
N GLN A 385 -18.18 21.62 -12.38
CA GLN A 385 -19.55 21.31 -12.82
C GLN A 385 -19.62 20.51 -14.13
N PHE A 386 -18.63 20.62 -15.00
CA PHE A 386 -18.54 19.88 -16.27
C PHE A 386 -17.85 18.54 -16.13
N HIS A 387 -17.27 18.27 -14.97
CA HIS A 387 -16.47 17.09 -14.67
C HIS A 387 -16.99 16.31 -13.44
N HIS A 388 -18.26 16.47 -13.13
CA HIS A 388 -18.89 15.83 -11.97
C HIS A 388 -18.80 14.30 -11.98
N ARG A 389 -18.61 13.71 -13.16
CA ARG A 389 -18.38 12.27 -13.30
C ARG A 389 -17.11 11.80 -12.63
N ASP A 390 -16.08 12.61 -12.56
CA ASP A 390 -14.79 12.23 -11.95
C ASP A 390 -14.95 11.88 -10.47
N VAL A 391 -15.95 12.43 -9.78
CA VAL A 391 -16.23 12.11 -8.38
C VAL A 391 -17.37 11.09 -8.18
N THR A 392 -18.04 10.65 -9.26
CA THR A 392 -19.16 9.69 -9.17
C THR A 392 -18.92 8.40 -9.93
N PHE A 393 -18.07 8.41 -10.97
CA PHE A 393 -17.86 7.27 -11.86
C PHE A 393 -17.30 6.04 -11.15
N SER A 394 -16.44 6.24 -10.15
CA SER A 394 -15.88 5.13 -9.35
C SER A 394 -16.97 4.22 -8.75
N MET A 395 -18.16 4.75 -8.47
CA MET A 395 -19.26 3.95 -7.94
C MET A 395 -19.85 2.95 -8.94
N VAL A 396 -19.59 3.12 -10.25
CA VAL A 396 -20.02 2.16 -11.28
C VAL A 396 -19.33 0.81 -11.09
N TYR A 397 -18.10 0.82 -10.58
CA TYR A 397 -17.28 -0.38 -10.40
C TYR A 397 -16.80 -0.61 -8.94
N ALA A 398 -17.22 0.25 -7.99
CA ALA A 398 -16.75 0.22 -6.60
C ALA A 398 -16.88 -1.14 -5.90
N PHE A 399 -17.76 -2.01 -6.37
CA PHE A 399 -18.03 -3.34 -5.80
C PHE A 399 -17.62 -4.49 -6.72
N SER A 400 -16.89 -4.20 -7.81
CA SER A 400 -16.34 -5.26 -8.68
C SER A 400 -15.15 -5.98 -8.08
N GLU A 401 -14.43 -5.31 -7.17
CA GLU A 401 -13.26 -5.81 -6.45
C GLU A 401 -13.28 -5.31 -5.00
N ASN A 402 -12.42 -5.84 -4.15
CA ASN A 402 -12.19 -5.33 -2.82
C ASN A 402 -11.12 -4.23 -2.88
N TYR A 403 -11.54 -2.97 -2.90
CA TYR A 403 -10.63 -1.88 -3.16
C TYR A 403 -9.98 -1.27 -1.91
N VAL A 404 -8.72 -0.86 -2.09
CA VAL A 404 -8.05 0.19 -1.30
C VAL A 404 -8.08 1.47 -2.13
N LEU A 405 -8.43 2.59 -1.53
CA LEU A 405 -8.38 3.91 -2.14
C LEU A 405 -7.00 4.51 -1.84
N PRO A 406 -6.05 4.50 -2.81
CA PRO A 406 -4.72 4.98 -2.56
C PRO A 406 -4.62 6.48 -2.87
N LEU A 407 -4.02 7.25 -1.98
CA LEU A 407 -3.28 8.45 -2.31
C LEU A 407 -1.82 8.13 -1.96
N SER A 408 -1.14 7.47 -2.86
CA SER A 408 0.18 6.88 -2.68
C SER A 408 1.32 7.87 -2.97
N HIS A 409 2.56 7.40 -2.76
CA HIS A 409 3.77 8.13 -3.09
C HIS A 409 3.80 8.62 -4.56
N ASP A 410 3.32 7.81 -5.51
CA ASP A 410 3.30 8.14 -6.94
C ASP A 410 2.49 9.40 -7.26
N GLU A 411 1.52 9.77 -6.43
CA GLU A 411 0.66 10.91 -6.68
C GLU A 411 1.26 12.24 -6.23
N VAL A 412 2.35 12.21 -5.48
CA VAL A 412 2.96 13.41 -4.88
C VAL A 412 4.40 13.64 -5.32
N VAL A 413 4.77 13.13 -6.50
CA VAL A 413 6.11 13.23 -7.13
C VAL A 413 5.99 13.58 -8.61
N HIS A 414 7.12 13.79 -9.27
CA HIS A 414 7.24 13.96 -10.72
C HIS A 414 6.36 15.08 -11.30
N MET A 415 6.32 16.22 -10.65
CA MET A 415 5.53 17.41 -11.03
C MET A 415 4.00 17.19 -10.96
N LYS A 416 3.55 16.16 -10.24
CA LYS A 416 2.12 15.96 -9.97
C LYS A 416 1.60 16.89 -8.87
N GLY A 417 2.48 17.52 -8.08
CA GLY A 417 2.19 18.39 -6.93
C GLY A 417 1.87 17.61 -5.65
N SER A 418 2.13 18.19 -4.48
CA SER A 418 1.66 17.65 -3.21
C SER A 418 0.12 17.61 -3.15
N LEU A 419 -0.48 16.96 -2.15
CA LEU A 419 -1.94 16.97 -2.00
C LEU A 419 -2.48 18.41 -1.88
N ARG A 420 -1.85 19.26 -1.06
CA ARG A 420 -2.19 20.68 -0.95
C ARG A 420 -1.92 21.42 -2.27
N GLY A 421 -0.80 21.16 -2.91
CA GLY A 421 -0.43 21.78 -4.19
C GLY A 421 -1.37 21.46 -5.36
N LYS A 422 -2.18 20.41 -5.23
CA LYS A 422 -3.25 20.09 -6.19
C LYS A 422 -4.48 20.99 -6.04
N MET A 423 -4.68 21.61 -4.87
CA MET A 423 -5.87 22.39 -4.58
C MET A 423 -5.72 23.82 -5.14
N PRO A 424 -6.66 24.31 -5.96
CA PRO A 424 -6.63 25.67 -6.47
C PRO A 424 -7.03 26.70 -5.41
N GLY A 425 -6.56 27.95 -5.60
CA GLY A 425 -6.94 29.09 -4.78
C GLY A 425 -5.86 29.52 -3.80
N ASP A 426 -6.27 30.33 -2.82
CA ASP A 426 -5.43 30.80 -1.73
C ASP A 426 -5.24 29.71 -0.66
N ASP A 427 -4.39 29.99 0.33
CA ASP A 427 -4.04 29.06 1.40
C ASP A 427 -5.27 28.49 2.11
N TRP A 428 -6.25 29.35 2.43
CA TRP A 428 -7.47 28.90 3.09
C TRP A 428 -8.26 27.91 2.24
N ARG A 429 -8.45 28.22 0.93
CA ARG A 429 -9.17 27.35 0.00
C ARG A 429 -8.45 26.02 -0.22
N GLN A 430 -7.14 26.04 -0.27
CA GLN A 430 -6.34 24.84 -0.40
C GLN A 430 -6.49 23.94 0.81
N LEU A 431 -6.36 24.46 2.03
CA LEU A 431 -6.55 23.69 3.25
C LEU A 431 -8.00 23.19 3.40
N ALA A 432 -9.00 24.01 3.03
CA ALA A 432 -10.40 23.59 3.00
C ALA A 432 -10.61 22.45 1.98
N GLY A 433 -10.03 22.57 0.77
CA GLY A 433 -10.03 21.53 -0.25
C GLY A 433 -9.43 20.21 0.24
N VAL A 434 -8.29 20.27 0.94
CA VAL A 434 -7.66 19.09 1.54
C VAL A 434 -8.57 18.44 2.59
N ARG A 435 -9.20 19.21 3.49
CA ARG A 435 -10.11 18.69 4.51
C ARG A 435 -11.35 18.04 3.88
N SER A 436 -11.92 18.66 2.83
CA SER A 436 -13.07 18.08 2.12
C SER A 436 -12.70 16.79 1.38
N PHE A 437 -11.50 16.72 0.79
CA PHE A 437 -10.96 15.51 0.19
C PHE A 437 -10.88 14.36 1.19
N TRP A 438 -10.25 14.59 2.35
CA TRP A 438 -10.14 13.55 3.38
C TRP A 438 -11.50 13.04 3.84
N ALA A 439 -12.47 13.93 4.06
CA ALA A 439 -13.82 13.54 4.46
C ALA A 439 -14.51 12.70 3.37
N TYR A 440 -14.41 13.11 2.11
CA TYR A 440 -14.95 12.35 0.98
C TYR A 440 -14.29 10.96 0.87
N MET A 441 -12.95 10.91 0.88
CA MET A 441 -12.19 9.66 0.81
C MET A 441 -12.57 8.69 1.94
N LEU A 442 -12.65 9.18 3.19
CA LEU A 442 -12.97 8.35 4.36
C LEU A 442 -14.42 7.83 4.32
N CYS A 443 -15.34 8.57 3.70
CA CYS A 443 -16.73 8.17 3.56
C CYS A 443 -17.01 7.32 2.31
N HIS A 444 -16.19 7.38 1.28
CA HIS A 444 -16.34 6.55 0.07
C HIS A 444 -16.11 5.06 0.40
N PRO A 445 -16.82 4.10 -0.25
CA PRO A 445 -16.54 2.66 -0.08
C PRO A 445 -15.08 2.30 -0.42
N GLY A 446 -14.53 1.32 0.29
CA GLY A 446 -13.16 0.83 0.16
C GLY A 446 -12.27 1.14 1.36
N LYS A 447 -11.13 0.45 1.48
CA LYS A 447 -10.11 0.69 2.50
C LYS A 447 -9.30 1.94 2.13
N LYS A 448 -8.52 2.51 3.05
CA LYS A 448 -7.89 3.82 2.88
C LYS A 448 -6.38 3.71 2.98
N LEU A 449 -5.68 4.38 2.06
CA LEU A 449 -4.23 4.54 2.11
C LEU A 449 -3.87 6.00 1.85
N LEU A 450 -3.04 6.57 2.72
CA LEU A 450 -2.51 7.90 2.59
C LEU A 450 -0.99 7.87 2.75
N PHE A 451 -0.28 8.43 1.76
CA PHE A 451 1.17 8.57 1.83
C PHE A 451 1.59 9.67 2.80
N MET A 452 2.68 9.41 3.53
CA MET A 452 3.29 10.35 4.48
C MET A 452 3.49 11.75 3.88
N GLY A 453 3.30 12.78 4.69
CA GLY A 453 3.36 14.20 4.29
C GLY A 453 2.03 14.75 3.76
N SER A 454 1.12 13.89 3.28
CA SER A 454 -0.22 14.35 2.89
C SER A 454 -1.05 14.80 4.09
N GLU A 455 -0.77 14.27 5.28
CA GLU A 455 -1.41 14.68 6.54
C GLU A 455 -0.87 15.99 7.11
N LEU A 456 0.32 16.43 6.69
CA LEU A 456 0.98 17.68 7.11
C LEU A 456 0.60 18.88 6.25
N PRO A 457 -0.34 18.82 5.34
CA PRO A 457 -0.64 19.62 4.15
C PRO A 457 0.57 20.40 3.62
N GLN A 458 1.67 19.68 3.34
CA GLN A 458 2.89 20.30 2.85
C GLN A 458 2.74 20.82 1.41
N TRP A 459 3.52 21.86 1.08
CA TRP A 459 3.53 22.49 -0.23
C TRP A 459 4.32 21.73 -1.27
N HIS A 460 5.51 21.24 -0.85
CA HIS A 460 6.44 20.57 -1.74
C HIS A 460 5.96 19.15 -2.05
N GLU A 461 6.27 18.70 -3.24
CA GLU A 461 6.23 17.28 -3.55
C GLU A 461 7.15 16.51 -2.60
N TRP A 462 6.89 15.23 -2.46
CA TRP A 462 7.81 14.37 -1.73
C TRP A 462 9.19 14.34 -2.40
N ASP A 463 10.22 14.61 -1.60
CA ASP A 463 11.64 14.43 -1.96
C ASP A 463 12.27 13.40 -1.00
N PHE A 464 12.62 12.23 -1.55
CA PHE A 464 13.24 11.15 -0.78
C PHE A 464 14.62 11.53 -0.20
N ARG A 465 15.27 12.61 -0.71
CA ARG A 465 16.54 13.13 -0.21
C ARG A 465 16.41 14.00 1.04
N GLY A 466 15.19 14.52 1.25
CA GLY A 466 14.83 15.33 2.41
C GLY A 466 14.12 14.54 3.50
N GLN A 467 13.42 15.26 4.36
CA GLN A 467 12.44 14.74 5.31
C GLN A 467 11.10 15.45 5.11
N LEU A 468 10.06 14.99 5.78
CA LEU A 468 8.77 15.69 5.80
C LEU A 468 8.92 17.08 6.42
N ASP A 469 8.04 18.00 5.99
CA ASP A 469 8.01 19.39 6.44
C ASP A 469 7.43 19.52 7.87
N TRP A 470 8.06 18.86 8.86
CA TRP A 470 7.61 18.80 10.26
C TRP A 470 7.38 20.17 10.88
N TYR A 471 8.11 21.21 10.43
CA TYR A 471 7.94 22.60 10.87
C TYR A 471 6.53 23.15 10.61
N LEU A 472 5.75 22.55 9.70
CA LEU A 472 4.37 22.94 9.44
C LEU A 472 3.44 22.70 10.64
N LEU A 473 3.85 21.87 11.60
CA LEU A 473 3.11 21.70 12.85
C LEU A 473 3.23 22.92 13.78
N ASP A 474 4.17 23.83 13.50
CA ASP A 474 4.28 25.13 14.18
C ASP A 474 3.35 26.19 13.54
N ASP A 475 2.82 25.95 12.33
CA ASP A 475 1.83 26.79 11.68
C ASP A 475 0.41 26.43 12.19
N PRO A 476 -0.33 27.38 12.78
CA PRO A 476 -1.64 27.09 13.37
C PRO A 476 -2.67 26.53 12.38
N ALA A 477 -2.64 26.94 11.10
CA ALA A 477 -3.60 26.49 10.09
C ALA A 477 -3.29 25.07 9.61
N CYS A 478 -2.00 24.76 9.44
CA CYS A 478 -1.54 23.42 9.12
C CYS A 478 -1.79 22.44 10.28
N LEU A 479 -1.48 22.85 11.51
CA LEU A 479 -1.75 22.07 12.72
C LEU A 479 -3.25 21.78 12.88
N ALA A 480 -4.11 22.79 12.67
CA ALA A 480 -5.56 22.62 12.74
C ALA A 480 -6.07 21.62 11.67
N SER A 481 -5.53 21.67 10.46
CA SER A 481 -5.86 20.70 9.39
C SER A 481 -5.36 19.30 9.71
N HIS A 482 -4.15 19.16 10.23
CA HIS A 482 -3.59 17.89 10.71
C HIS A 482 -4.45 17.26 11.81
N GLU A 483 -4.92 18.09 12.79
CA GLU A 483 -5.84 17.64 13.83
C GLU A 483 -7.22 17.25 13.27
N CYS A 484 -7.71 17.96 12.25
CA CYS A 484 -8.93 17.61 11.53
C CYS A 484 -8.85 16.18 10.96
N LEU A 485 -7.77 15.85 10.25
CA LEU A 485 -7.56 14.48 9.73
C LEU A 485 -7.49 13.45 10.87
N ARG A 486 -6.78 13.78 11.95
CA ARG A 486 -6.68 12.89 13.12
C ARG A 486 -8.05 12.56 13.70
N GLN A 487 -8.96 13.52 13.77
CA GLN A 487 -10.32 13.31 14.26
C GLN A 487 -11.19 12.57 13.24
N LEU A 488 -11.03 12.84 11.93
CA LEU A 488 -11.69 12.11 10.86
C LEU A 488 -11.28 10.62 10.85
N ASN A 489 -9.99 10.32 11.04
CA ASN A 489 -9.49 8.95 11.15
C ASN A 489 -10.11 8.19 12.34
N ARG A 490 -10.22 8.88 13.50
CA ARG A 490 -10.91 8.32 14.68
C ARG A 490 -12.39 8.09 14.43
N LEU A 491 -13.04 9.03 13.73
CA LEU A 491 -14.44 8.91 13.36
C LEU A 491 -14.66 7.71 12.43
N TYR A 492 -13.81 7.55 11.40
CA TYR A 492 -13.83 6.41 10.50
C TYR A 492 -13.79 5.09 11.28
N LYS A 493 -12.81 4.91 12.15
CA LYS A 493 -12.67 3.66 12.92
C LYS A 493 -13.86 3.36 13.84
N ARG A 494 -14.45 4.40 14.44
CA ARG A 494 -15.57 4.25 15.39
C ARG A 494 -16.92 3.99 14.71
N ASN A 495 -17.05 4.31 13.43
CA ASN A 495 -18.33 4.21 12.71
C ASN A 495 -18.29 3.07 11.69
N ARG A 496 -18.86 1.92 12.08
CA ARG A 496 -18.91 0.71 11.25
C ARG A 496 -19.57 0.96 9.88
N CYS A 497 -20.47 1.93 9.77
CA CYS A 497 -21.07 2.33 8.50
C CYS A 497 -20.02 2.65 7.42
N LEU A 498 -18.82 3.12 7.81
CA LEU A 498 -17.79 3.59 6.87
C LEU A 498 -16.87 2.48 6.35
N TRP A 499 -16.89 1.27 6.96
CA TRP A 499 -15.92 0.23 6.63
C TRP A 499 -16.43 -1.22 6.67
N GLU A 500 -17.58 -1.49 7.33
CA GLU A 500 -18.05 -2.86 7.51
C GLU A 500 -18.69 -3.44 6.24
N ASN A 501 -19.37 -2.58 5.48
CA ASN A 501 -20.07 -2.96 4.25
C ASN A 501 -19.54 -2.17 3.05
N ASP A 502 -18.32 -2.52 2.62
CA ASP A 502 -17.62 -1.86 1.51
C ASP A 502 -17.69 -2.65 0.20
N ARG A 503 -18.47 -3.75 0.15
CA ARG A 503 -18.41 -4.73 -0.95
C ARG A 503 -19.70 -4.85 -1.76
N ASP A 504 -20.74 -4.11 -1.39
CA ASP A 504 -22.03 -4.15 -2.08
C ASP A 504 -22.85 -2.87 -1.87
N TRP A 505 -23.91 -2.74 -2.64
CA TRP A 505 -24.83 -1.61 -2.60
C TRP A 505 -25.66 -1.52 -1.31
N ASP A 506 -25.73 -2.54 -0.49
CA ASP A 506 -26.44 -2.46 0.80
C ASP A 506 -25.71 -1.49 1.75
N GLY A 507 -24.40 -1.30 1.57
CA GLY A 507 -23.57 -0.37 2.33
C GLY A 507 -23.57 1.08 1.81
N PHE A 508 -24.14 1.35 0.62
CA PHE A 508 -24.08 2.66 -0.02
C PHE A 508 -25.39 3.03 -0.70
N THR A 509 -25.80 4.29 -0.57
CA THR A 509 -26.94 4.84 -1.29
C THR A 509 -26.70 6.29 -1.65
N TRP A 510 -26.82 6.65 -2.92
CA TRP A 510 -26.87 8.04 -3.33
C TRP A 510 -28.15 8.71 -2.81
N LEU A 511 -28.01 9.90 -2.24
CA LEU A 511 -29.13 10.81 -1.89
C LEU A 511 -29.19 11.97 -2.90
N VAL A 512 -28.03 12.51 -3.28
CA VAL A 512 -27.87 13.49 -4.37
C VAL A 512 -26.58 13.11 -5.12
N ALA A 513 -26.71 12.64 -6.35
CA ALA A 513 -25.60 12.16 -7.16
C ALA A 513 -25.25 13.09 -8.33
N ASP A 514 -26.16 13.96 -8.72
CA ASP A 514 -26.16 14.66 -10.02
C ASP A 514 -26.29 16.19 -9.92
N ASP A 515 -26.07 16.75 -8.72
CA ASP A 515 -26.05 18.22 -8.56
C ASP A 515 -24.69 18.82 -8.96
N ASN A 516 -24.38 18.67 -10.25
CA ASN A 516 -23.13 19.18 -10.83
C ASN A 516 -23.08 20.71 -10.84
N HIS A 517 -24.23 21.39 -10.95
CA HIS A 517 -24.29 22.85 -10.97
C HIS A 517 -23.76 23.46 -9.66
N ASN A 518 -24.09 22.85 -8.54
CA ASN A 518 -23.67 23.28 -7.22
C ASN A 518 -22.37 22.59 -6.76
N ASN A 519 -21.85 21.60 -7.50
CA ASN A 519 -20.73 20.72 -7.12
C ASN A 519 -20.97 20.02 -5.76
N VAL A 520 -22.20 19.58 -5.52
CA VAL A 520 -22.62 18.92 -4.28
C VAL A 520 -22.88 17.45 -4.53
N LEU A 521 -22.40 16.63 -3.60
CA LEU A 521 -22.71 15.21 -3.49
C LEU A 521 -23.26 14.91 -2.11
N VAL A 522 -24.32 14.10 -2.04
CA VAL A 522 -24.82 13.57 -0.78
C VAL A 522 -25.05 12.07 -0.91
N PHE A 523 -24.46 11.31 -0.03
CA PHE A 523 -24.64 9.85 0.00
C PHE A 523 -24.72 9.32 1.42
N LEU A 524 -25.30 8.12 1.54
CA LEU A 524 -25.54 7.43 2.79
C LEU A 524 -24.67 6.16 2.84
N ARG A 525 -24.00 5.95 3.97
CA ARG A 525 -23.31 4.71 4.31
C ARG A 525 -24.12 3.96 5.37
N ARG A 526 -24.13 2.61 5.25
CA ARG A 526 -24.90 1.76 6.17
C ARG A 526 -24.07 0.56 6.61
N ASP A 527 -24.12 0.24 7.92
CA ASP A 527 -23.56 -1.00 8.45
C ASP A 527 -24.57 -2.17 8.36
N ARG A 528 -24.13 -3.38 8.63
CA ARG A 528 -24.97 -4.59 8.62
C ARG A 528 -26.05 -4.61 9.71
N ARG A 529 -25.97 -3.72 10.70
CA ARG A 529 -26.96 -3.56 11.77
C ARG A 529 -28.02 -2.50 11.42
N GLY A 530 -27.85 -1.81 10.29
CA GLY A 530 -28.75 -0.77 9.82
C GLY A 530 -28.53 0.59 10.44
N HIS A 531 -27.35 0.84 11.08
CA HIS A 531 -26.97 2.21 11.42
C HIS A 531 -26.59 2.95 10.15
N GLU A 532 -26.87 4.23 10.12
CA GLU A 532 -26.72 5.08 8.94
C GLU A 532 -25.89 6.32 9.25
N LEU A 533 -25.03 6.69 8.31
CA LEU A 533 -24.25 7.92 8.30
C LEU A 533 -24.39 8.56 6.92
N ILE A 534 -24.73 9.85 6.86
CA ILE A 534 -24.78 10.63 5.63
C ILE A 534 -23.52 11.49 5.53
N CYS A 535 -22.92 11.52 4.35
CA CYS A 535 -21.90 12.47 3.96
C CYS A 535 -22.49 13.44 2.94
N ALA A 536 -22.49 14.73 3.26
CA ALA A 536 -22.82 15.81 2.35
C ALA A 536 -21.57 16.62 2.10
N VAL A 537 -21.05 16.65 0.86
CA VAL A 537 -19.82 17.35 0.49
C VAL A 537 -20.11 18.38 -0.60
N ASN A 538 -19.52 19.56 -0.45
CA ASN A 538 -19.53 20.65 -1.39
C ASN A 538 -18.11 20.93 -1.87
N PHE A 539 -17.87 20.79 -3.16
CA PHE A 539 -16.60 21.09 -3.80
C PHE A 539 -16.55 22.48 -4.44
N ALA A 540 -17.59 23.32 -4.25
CA ALA A 540 -17.58 24.73 -4.65
C ALA A 540 -17.01 25.62 -3.53
N PRO A 541 -16.38 26.78 -3.86
CA PRO A 541 -15.80 27.69 -2.87
C PRO A 541 -16.82 28.66 -2.26
N VAL A 542 -18.10 28.33 -2.36
CA VAL A 542 -19.22 29.10 -1.82
C VAL A 542 -20.11 28.20 -0.95
N PRO A 543 -20.69 28.70 0.15
CA PRO A 543 -21.63 27.93 0.93
C PRO A 543 -22.97 27.78 0.19
N TRP A 544 -23.67 26.71 0.46
CA TRP A 544 -25.06 26.52 -0.02
C TRP A 544 -25.99 26.54 1.18
N ASP A 545 -26.62 27.71 1.40
CA ASP A 545 -27.56 27.92 2.50
C ASP A 545 -28.91 27.24 2.21
N ASN A 546 -29.53 26.72 3.28
CA ASN A 546 -30.83 26.03 3.19
C ASN A 546 -30.86 24.93 2.12
N TYR A 547 -29.72 24.28 1.86
CA TYR A 547 -29.62 23.19 0.91
C TYR A 547 -30.48 22.01 1.36
N ARG A 548 -31.51 21.69 0.55
CA ARG A 548 -32.48 20.65 0.88
C ARG A 548 -32.19 19.37 0.12
N PHE A 549 -32.12 18.25 0.85
CA PHE A 549 -31.99 16.92 0.24
C PHE A 549 -32.84 15.89 0.99
N GLY A 550 -33.30 14.87 0.24
CA GLY A 550 -34.12 13.79 0.78
C GLY A 550 -33.30 12.85 1.67
N VAL A 551 -33.89 12.42 2.80
CA VAL A 551 -33.29 11.50 3.76
C VAL A 551 -34.23 10.38 4.16
N PRO A 552 -33.74 9.23 4.66
CA PRO A 552 -34.56 8.23 5.31
C PRO A 552 -35.35 8.83 6.50
N ALA A 553 -36.58 8.40 6.69
CA ALA A 553 -37.44 8.89 7.78
C ALA A 553 -36.80 8.64 9.16
N ALA A 554 -36.61 9.71 9.92
CA ALA A 554 -36.05 9.71 11.27
C ALA A 554 -36.76 10.80 12.10
N ALA A 555 -36.45 10.83 13.40
CA ALA A 555 -36.88 11.96 14.23
C ALA A 555 -36.00 13.18 13.92
N ARG A 556 -34.70 12.97 13.90
CA ARG A 556 -33.69 14.00 13.64
C ARG A 556 -32.38 13.38 13.20
N TYR A 557 -31.45 14.23 12.76
CA TYR A 557 -30.04 13.88 12.49
C TYR A 557 -29.12 14.74 13.37
N GLU A 558 -28.02 14.15 13.84
CA GLU A 558 -26.94 14.82 14.56
C GLU A 558 -25.77 15.08 13.63
N VAL A 559 -25.20 16.27 13.66
CA VAL A 559 -23.93 16.61 13.02
C VAL A 559 -22.81 15.92 13.79
N LEU A 560 -22.21 14.88 13.21
CA LEU A 560 -21.06 14.20 13.81
C LEU A 560 -19.75 14.92 13.56
N PHE A 561 -19.62 15.54 12.40
CA PHE A 561 -18.42 16.23 11.98
C PHE A 561 -18.74 17.30 10.94
N ASN A 562 -18.03 18.42 11.02
CA ASN A 562 -18.05 19.48 10.02
C ASN A 562 -16.58 19.88 9.72
N THR A 563 -16.14 19.70 8.48
CA THR A 563 -14.75 20.01 8.08
C THR A 563 -14.47 21.51 8.01
N ASP A 564 -15.53 22.34 8.01
CA ASP A 564 -15.48 23.80 8.00
C ASP A 564 -15.67 24.43 9.41
N ASP A 565 -15.61 23.62 10.46
CA ASP A 565 -15.64 24.14 11.82
C ASP A 565 -14.44 25.07 12.06
N ALA A 566 -14.68 26.16 12.80
CA ALA A 566 -13.66 27.16 13.11
C ALA A 566 -12.43 26.56 13.82
N CYS A 567 -12.61 25.49 14.60
CA CYS A 567 -11.49 24.80 15.25
C CYS A 567 -10.51 24.14 14.28
N TRP A 568 -10.93 23.89 13.04
CA TRP A 568 -10.08 23.38 11.94
C TRP A 568 -9.57 24.51 11.02
N GLY A 569 -9.81 25.77 11.35
CA GLY A 569 -9.52 26.91 10.47
C GLY A 569 -10.55 27.08 9.35
N GLY A 570 -11.74 26.51 9.50
CA GLY A 570 -12.88 26.70 8.59
C GLY A 570 -13.58 28.05 8.79
N SER A 571 -14.57 28.35 7.94
CA SER A 571 -15.36 29.60 8.02
C SER A 571 -16.37 29.58 9.17
N GLY A 572 -16.76 28.40 9.65
CA GLY A 572 -17.77 28.22 10.69
C GLY A 572 -19.20 28.56 10.22
N CYS A 573 -19.46 28.63 8.92
CA CYS A 573 -20.77 29.03 8.38
C CYS A 573 -21.84 27.90 8.50
N ALA A 574 -21.42 26.64 8.66
CA ALA A 574 -22.33 25.51 8.83
C ALA A 574 -22.45 25.09 10.30
N LEU A 575 -23.44 24.28 10.60
CA LEU A 575 -23.70 23.82 11.98
C LEU A 575 -22.51 23.03 12.54
N PRO A 576 -22.06 23.35 13.77
CA PRO A 576 -20.96 22.63 14.41
C PRO A 576 -21.35 21.21 14.82
N ALA A 577 -20.34 20.37 15.08
CA ALA A 577 -20.53 19.03 15.60
C ALA A 577 -21.36 19.04 16.91
N GLY A 578 -22.24 18.05 17.08
CA GLY A 578 -23.21 17.95 18.19
C GLY A 578 -24.54 18.64 17.93
N SER A 579 -24.67 19.47 16.89
CA SER A 579 -25.93 20.08 16.47
C SER A 579 -26.94 19.02 16.02
N ARG A 580 -28.23 19.28 16.28
CA ARG A 580 -29.33 18.39 15.89
C ARG A 580 -30.26 19.09 14.93
N ILE A 581 -30.65 18.40 13.88
CA ILE A 581 -31.49 18.89 12.79
C ILE A 581 -32.74 18.02 12.74
N ASP A 582 -33.89 18.62 12.90
CA ASP A 582 -35.18 17.92 12.78
C ASP A 582 -35.47 17.60 11.30
N VAL A 583 -36.14 16.49 11.08
CA VAL A 583 -36.50 16.04 9.73
C VAL A 583 -37.82 16.68 9.33
N ASP A 584 -37.84 17.33 8.17
CA ASP A 584 -39.02 17.94 7.58
C ASP A 584 -39.87 16.91 6.82
N ASP A 585 -41.22 17.07 6.90
CA ASP A 585 -42.21 16.36 6.07
C ASP A 585 -42.35 17.00 4.67
N ILE A 586 -41.23 17.33 4.06
CA ILE A 586 -41.15 17.94 2.73
C ILE A 586 -40.44 16.95 1.80
N PRO A 587 -41.12 16.44 0.77
CA PRO A 587 -40.52 15.53 -0.19
C PRO A 587 -39.36 16.20 -0.95
N SER A 588 -38.26 15.44 -1.14
CA SER A 588 -37.11 15.88 -1.90
C SER A 588 -36.32 14.67 -2.41
N HIS A 589 -35.73 14.74 -3.62
CA HIS A 589 -34.91 13.71 -4.23
C HIS A 589 -35.49 12.28 -4.10
N GLY A 590 -36.78 12.14 -4.42
CA GLY A 590 -37.48 10.86 -4.39
C GLY A 590 -37.78 10.27 -3.00
N ARG A 591 -37.61 11.06 -1.93
CA ARG A 591 -37.95 10.67 -0.55
C ARG A 591 -39.06 11.56 0.02
N GLU A 592 -39.86 10.99 0.92
CA GLU A 592 -40.97 11.72 1.55
C GLU A 592 -40.52 12.74 2.60
N THR A 593 -39.30 12.59 3.09
CA THR A 593 -38.73 13.42 4.15
C THR A 593 -37.37 13.98 3.72
N SER A 594 -37.02 15.15 4.25
CA SER A 594 -35.78 15.87 3.89
C SER A 594 -35.16 16.57 5.09
N LEU A 595 -33.90 16.96 4.89
CA LEU A 595 -33.16 17.92 5.72
C LEU A 595 -32.94 19.19 4.93
N SER A 596 -32.85 20.31 5.64
CA SER A 596 -32.40 21.61 5.11
C SER A 596 -31.32 22.15 6.03
N LEU A 597 -30.11 22.36 5.48
CA LEU A 597 -28.97 22.88 6.25
C LEU A 597 -28.00 23.62 5.31
N THR A 598 -27.10 24.40 5.90
CA THR A 598 -25.97 24.97 5.15
C THR A 598 -24.92 23.89 4.89
N ILE A 599 -24.55 23.69 3.62
CA ILE A 599 -23.36 22.89 3.25
C ILE A 599 -22.19 23.86 3.05
N PRO A 600 -21.08 23.71 3.82
CA PRO A 600 -20.02 24.70 3.84
C PRO A 600 -19.22 24.72 2.53
N PRO A 601 -18.50 25.85 2.23
CA PRO A 601 -17.66 25.95 1.05
C PRO A 601 -16.45 25.01 1.16
N LEU A 602 -16.12 24.31 0.08
CA LEU A 602 -15.00 23.35 0.05
C LEU A 602 -14.98 22.46 1.31
N GLY A 603 -16.14 21.94 1.69
CA GLY A 603 -16.30 21.27 2.97
C GLY A 603 -17.30 20.13 2.95
N ALA A 604 -17.32 19.37 4.03
CA ALA A 604 -18.21 18.24 4.20
C ALA A 604 -18.85 18.25 5.60
N VAL A 605 -20.13 17.84 5.67
CA VAL A 605 -20.86 17.62 6.91
C VAL A 605 -21.24 16.15 6.98
N LEU A 606 -20.90 15.49 8.09
CA LEU A 606 -21.24 14.11 8.36
C LEU A 606 -22.38 14.06 9.37
N LEU A 607 -23.44 13.34 9.02
CA LEU A 607 -24.68 13.30 9.79
C LEU A 607 -25.01 11.88 10.22
N ARG A 608 -25.38 11.70 11.49
CA ARG A 608 -25.85 10.44 12.05
C ARG A 608 -27.34 10.50 12.33
N ARG A 609 -28.04 9.46 11.90
CA ARG A 609 -29.47 9.29 12.18
C ARG A 609 -29.72 9.10 13.67
N GLU A 610 -30.66 9.86 14.25
CA GLU A 610 -31.13 9.70 15.64
C GLU A 610 -32.60 9.35 15.72
N GLY A 611 -32.94 8.33 16.50
CA GLY A 611 -34.31 7.94 16.85
C GLY A 611 -35.12 7.39 15.69
N LYS A 612 -36.13 6.60 16.01
CA LYS A 612 -37.21 6.24 15.07
C LYS A 612 -38.26 7.32 15.12
N ARG A 613 -38.78 7.72 13.97
CA ARG A 613 -39.91 8.65 13.89
C ARG A 613 -41.14 8.04 14.64
N PRO A 614 -41.84 8.78 15.53
CA PRO A 614 -43.08 8.31 16.09
C PRO A 614 -44.05 8.02 14.94
N ARG A 615 -44.69 6.84 14.94
CA ARG A 615 -45.77 6.57 13.99
C ARG A 615 -46.84 7.65 14.15
N LYS A 616 -47.17 8.39 13.07
CA LYS A 616 -48.39 9.23 13.06
C LYS A 616 -49.58 8.33 13.45
N LYS A 617 -50.25 8.64 14.55
CA LYS A 617 -51.52 8.00 14.86
C LYS A 617 -52.45 8.26 13.65
N GLN A 618 -52.82 7.19 12.94
CA GLN A 618 -53.91 7.30 12.00
C GLN A 618 -55.11 7.79 12.81
N ASN A 619 -55.55 9.02 12.56
CA ASN A 619 -56.85 9.48 13.01
C ASN A 619 -57.90 8.64 12.26
N THR A 620 -58.32 7.54 12.85
CA THR A 620 -59.57 6.89 12.48
C THR A 620 -60.67 7.85 12.92
N GLY A 621 -61.01 8.79 12.04
CA GLY A 621 -62.21 9.60 12.18
C GLY A 621 -63.42 8.65 12.16
N GLY A 622 -63.94 8.38 13.33
CA GLY A 622 -65.21 7.76 13.47
C GLY A 622 -66.29 8.73 12.94
N THR A 623 -66.79 8.46 11.78
CA THR A 623 -68.11 8.97 11.37
C THR A 623 -69.13 8.25 12.21
N GLN A 624 -69.59 8.90 13.28
CA GLN A 624 -70.91 8.67 13.82
C GLN A 624 -71.89 9.58 13.06
N GLY A 625 -72.83 8.98 12.42
CA GLY A 625 -73.99 9.62 11.81
C GLY A 625 -74.95 8.54 11.36
#